data_373c6a82aac7b2df39599108aae6604f
#
_entry.id   373c6a82aac7b2df39599108aae6604f
#
_cell.length_a   1.000
_cell.length_b   1.000
_cell.length_c   1.000
_cell.angle_alpha   90.00
_cell.angle_beta   90.00
_cell.angle_gamma   90.00
#
_symmetry.space_group_name_H-M   'P 1'
#
loop_
_entity.id
_entity.type
_entity.pdbx_description
1 polymer ?
#
loop_
_entity_poly.entity_id
_entity_poly.type
_entity_poly.pdbx_seq_one_letter_code
_entity_poly.pdbx_strand_id
1 'polypeptide(L)'
;YNPKKLRYGKIIACGDGDAPGKAICNLMFNILWYMCPELFFNGHVYMAIPPLFRVTTTKNEYVYCDGQKELEQAKKKYKVKAINRAKGLSEQSSEELELTLLNPATRKIVEINVNVSEQDTFGNLMTDLYGKSVEPRVEYIMKHSEETEYDCE
;
A
#
# COMPACT_ATOMS: atom_id res chain seq x y z
N TYR A 1 -5.98 -18.64 16.51
CA TYR A 1 -5.18 -18.87 15.30
C TYR A 1 -4.84 -20.34 15.13
N ASN A 2 -5.12 -20.89 13.96
CA ASN A 2 -4.71 -22.26 13.63
C ASN A 2 -4.16 -22.30 12.21
N PRO A 3 -2.82 -22.35 12.03
CA PRO A 3 -2.19 -22.28 10.73
C PRO A 3 -2.59 -23.43 9.78
N LYS A 4 -2.97 -24.60 10.36
CA LYS A 4 -3.43 -25.75 9.56
C LYS A 4 -4.81 -25.57 8.93
N LYS A 5 -5.59 -24.58 9.41
CA LYS A 5 -6.93 -24.25 8.91
C LYS A 5 -6.92 -23.06 7.95
N LEU A 6 -5.79 -22.39 7.76
CA LEU A 6 -5.68 -21.31 6.80
C LEU A 6 -5.84 -21.86 5.37
N ARG A 7 -6.76 -21.28 4.62
CA ARG A 7 -6.99 -21.63 3.20
C ARG A 7 -6.00 -20.91 2.27
N TYR A 8 -5.44 -19.78 2.71
CA TYR A 8 -4.57 -18.91 1.94
C TYR A 8 -3.31 -18.60 2.72
N GLY A 9 -2.16 -18.58 2.05
CA GLY A 9 -0.89 -18.27 2.68
C GLY A 9 -0.66 -16.76 2.88
N LYS A 10 -1.33 -15.93 2.07
CA LYS A 10 -1.16 -14.47 2.11
C LYS A 10 -2.51 -13.77 1.94
N ILE A 11 -2.71 -12.72 2.73
CA ILE A 11 -3.81 -11.77 2.60
C ILE A 11 -3.17 -10.47 2.11
N ILE A 12 -3.52 -10.02 0.92
CA ILE A 12 -2.91 -8.86 0.28
C ILE A 12 -3.97 -7.78 0.12
N ALA A 13 -3.87 -6.70 0.90
CA ALA A 13 -4.73 -5.53 0.72
C ALA A 13 -4.32 -4.79 -0.55
N CYS A 14 -5.28 -4.54 -1.43
CA CYS A 14 -5.10 -3.77 -2.65
C CYS A 14 -5.97 -2.51 -2.57
N GLY A 15 -5.36 -1.36 -2.62
CA GLY A 15 -6.03 -0.05 -2.68
C GLY A 15 -5.43 0.80 -3.78
N ASP A 16 -6.06 1.93 -4.06
CA ASP A 16 -5.51 2.91 -4.98
C ASP A 16 -4.16 3.43 -4.48
N GLY A 17 -3.30 3.90 -5.38
CA GLY A 17 -1.95 4.35 -5.04
C GLY A 17 -1.88 5.67 -4.25
N ASP A 18 -3.02 6.32 -4.02
CA ASP A 18 -3.15 7.60 -3.34
C ASP A 18 -3.35 7.47 -1.81
N ALA A 19 -3.42 8.60 -1.11
CA ALA A 19 -3.60 8.64 0.34
C ALA A 19 -4.94 8.02 0.80
N PRO A 20 -6.09 8.29 0.16
CA PRO A 20 -7.35 7.60 0.47
C PRO A 20 -7.27 6.08 0.32
N GLY A 21 -6.65 5.56 -0.75
CA GLY A 21 -6.49 4.13 -0.95
C GLY A 21 -5.63 3.47 0.14
N LYS A 22 -4.55 4.11 0.57
CA LYS A 22 -3.74 3.66 1.70
C LYS A 22 -4.53 3.67 3.01
N ALA A 23 -5.36 4.69 3.24
CA ALA A 23 -6.22 4.77 4.43
C ALA A 23 -7.23 3.60 4.47
N ILE A 24 -7.82 3.23 3.32
CA ILE A 24 -8.72 2.07 3.22
C ILE A 24 -7.97 0.77 3.57
N CYS A 25 -6.75 0.58 3.05
CA CYS A 25 -5.92 -0.58 3.40
C CYS A 25 -5.63 -0.63 4.91
N ASN A 26 -5.33 0.50 5.54
CA ASN A 26 -5.09 0.57 6.98
C ASN A 26 -6.34 0.21 7.80
N LEU A 27 -7.54 0.61 7.36
CA LEU A 27 -8.79 0.17 7.98
C LEU A 27 -8.99 -1.34 7.88
N MET A 28 -8.64 -1.95 6.74
CA MET A 28 -8.66 -3.42 6.59
C MET A 28 -7.66 -4.09 7.54
N PHE A 29 -6.45 -3.54 7.70
CA PHE A 29 -5.47 -4.06 8.66
C PHE A 29 -5.96 -3.95 10.10
N ASN A 30 -6.62 -2.85 10.46
CA ASN A 30 -7.24 -2.71 11.77
C ASN A 30 -8.29 -3.81 12.04
N ILE A 31 -9.16 -4.10 11.08
CA ILE A 31 -10.15 -5.19 11.20
C ILE A 31 -9.44 -6.54 11.37
N LEU A 32 -8.43 -6.84 10.54
CA LEU A 32 -7.67 -8.08 10.63
C LEU A 32 -6.94 -8.21 11.98
N TRP A 33 -6.40 -7.11 12.51
CA TRP A 33 -5.75 -7.07 13.81
C TRP A 33 -6.72 -7.45 14.93
N TYR A 34 -7.92 -6.87 14.96
CA TYR A 34 -8.95 -7.22 15.94
C TYR A 34 -9.43 -8.67 15.83
N MET A 35 -9.47 -9.21 14.62
CA MET A 35 -9.95 -10.57 14.40
C MET A 35 -8.88 -11.62 14.70
N CYS A 36 -7.63 -11.41 14.32
CA CYS A 36 -6.55 -12.39 14.41
C CYS A 36 -5.17 -11.74 14.29
N PRO A 37 -4.61 -11.16 15.38
CA PRO A 37 -3.32 -10.49 15.35
C PRO A 37 -2.16 -11.44 14.96
N GLU A 38 -2.32 -12.75 15.19
CA GLU A 38 -1.32 -13.75 14.82
C GLU A 38 -1.02 -13.79 13.31
N LEU A 39 -1.92 -13.30 12.47
CA LEU A 39 -1.68 -13.19 11.03
C LEU A 39 -0.52 -12.25 10.72
N PHE A 40 -0.34 -11.19 11.52
CA PHE A 40 0.75 -10.23 11.36
C PHE A 40 2.08 -10.81 11.85
N PHE A 41 2.08 -11.49 13.00
CA PHE A 41 3.28 -12.10 13.56
C PHE A 41 3.82 -13.24 12.70
N ASN A 42 2.99 -13.87 11.88
CA ASN A 42 3.35 -15.03 11.07
C ASN A 42 3.49 -14.71 9.58
N GLY A 43 3.58 -13.44 9.20
CA GLY A 43 3.88 -13.03 7.83
C GLY A 43 2.79 -13.36 6.82
N HIS A 44 1.51 -13.26 7.21
CA HIS A 44 0.38 -13.51 6.33
C HIS A 44 -0.24 -12.24 5.74
N VAL A 45 0.09 -11.06 6.27
CA VAL A 45 -0.55 -9.79 5.90
C VAL A 45 0.39 -8.95 5.05
N TYR A 46 -0.11 -8.49 3.91
CA TYR A 46 0.64 -7.72 2.92
C TYR A 46 -0.20 -6.56 2.39
N MET A 47 0.48 -5.52 1.91
CA MET A 47 -0.10 -4.44 1.12
C MET A 47 0.50 -4.47 -0.29
N ALA A 48 -0.34 -4.43 -1.31
CA ALA A 48 0.10 -4.23 -2.68
C ALA A 48 0.46 -2.77 -2.92
N ILE A 49 1.51 -2.54 -3.70
CA ILE A 49 1.96 -1.20 -4.09
C ILE A 49 1.66 -1.03 -5.58
N PRO A 50 0.53 -0.42 -5.94
CA PRO A 50 0.25 -0.10 -7.34
C PRO A 50 1.17 1.02 -7.82
N PRO A 51 1.56 1.04 -9.10
CA PRO A 51 2.36 2.12 -9.65
C PRO A 51 1.57 3.42 -9.69
N LEU A 52 2.25 4.55 -9.41
CA LEU A 52 1.66 5.88 -9.48
C LEU A 52 1.68 6.46 -10.91
N PHE A 53 2.65 6.04 -11.73
CA PHE A 53 2.81 6.56 -13.08
C PHE A 53 2.97 5.44 -14.10
N ARG A 54 2.33 5.61 -15.25
CA ARG A 54 2.56 4.84 -16.46
C ARG A 54 3.21 5.71 -17.50
N VAL A 55 4.44 5.38 -17.88
CA VAL A 55 5.20 6.05 -18.93
C VAL A 55 5.06 5.27 -20.23
N THR A 56 4.54 5.89 -21.27
CA THR A 56 4.50 5.32 -22.62
C THR A 56 5.73 5.78 -23.38
N THR A 57 6.53 4.84 -23.84
CA THR A 57 7.72 5.14 -24.66
C THR A 57 7.34 5.40 -26.12
N THR A 58 8.26 5.98 -26.91
CA THR A 58 8.07 6.16 -28.35
C THR A 58 7.95 4.86 -29.13
N LYS A 59 8.34 3.72 -28.51
CA LYS A 59 8.17 2.37 -29.04
C LYS A 59 6.82 1.75 -28.66
N ASN A 60 5.92 2.51 -27.99
CA ASN A 60 4.65 2.05 -27.43
C ASN A 60 4.81 0.95 -26.34
N GLU A 61 5.94 0.92 -25.65
CA GLU A 61 6.16 0.09 -24.47
C GLU A 61 5.71 0.85 -23.23
N TYR A 62 5.22 0.14 -22.22
CA TYR A 62 4.82 0.74 -20.93
C TYR A 62 5.90 0.50 -19.87
N VAL A 63 6.25 1.56 -19.13
CA VAL A 63 7.12 1.51 -17.96
C VAL A 63 6.34 2.04 -16.78
N TYR A 64 6.26 1.24 -15.72
CA TYR A 64 5.53 1.58 -14.50
C TYR A 64 6.49 2.12 -13.46
N CYS A 65 6.10 3.20 -12.78
CA CYS A 65 6.90 3.87 -11.78
C CYS A 65 6.06 4.09 -10.53
N ASP A 66 6.62 3.77 -9.36
CA ASP A 66 5.91 3.84 -8.07
C ASP A 66 5.99 5.25 -7.46
N GLY A 67 6.88 6.10 -7.97
CA GLY A 67 7.08 7.45 -7.46
C GLY A 67 7.85 8.35 -8.39
N GLN A 68 8.00 9.61 -7.96
CA GLN A 68 8.66 10.67 -8.74
C GLN A 68 10.12 10.33 -9.08
N LYS A 69 10.85 9.70 -8.15
CA LYS A 69 12.26 9.32 -8.37
C LYS A 69 12.41 8.33 -9.53
N GLU A 70 11.55 7.30 -9.57
CA GLU A 70 11.55 6.32 -10.67
C GLU A 70 11.09 6.95 -11.98
N LEU A 71 10.13 7.87 -11.92
CA LEU A 71 9.66 8.61 -13.09
C LEU A 71 10.79 9.42 -13.72
N GLU A 72 11.59 10.12 -12.92
CA GLU A 72 12.74 10.90 -13.43
C GLU A 72 13.83 9.99 -14.02
N GLN A 73 14.06 8.83 -13.45
CA GLN A 73 14.96 7.82 -14.01
C GLN A 73 14.42 7.29 -15.35
N ALA A 74 13.13 7.01 -15.43
CA ALA A 74 12.49 6.55 -16.66
C ALA A 74 12.58 7.59 -17.77
N LYS A 75 12.36 8.89 -17.46
CA LYS A 75 12.52 10.01 -18.40
C LYS A 75 13.95 10.11 -18.95
N LYS A 76 14.96 9.83 -18.14
CA LYS A 76 16.37 9.84 -18.58
C LYS A 76 16.73 8.64 -19.44
N LYS A 77 16.13 7.48 -19.16
CA LYS A 77 16.47 6.19 -19.80
C LYS A 77 15.71 5.96 -21.10
N TYR A 78 14.46 6.43 -21.19
CA TYR A 78 13.58 6.16 -22.32
C TYR A 78 13.15 7.44 -23.03
N LYS A 79 12.94 7.35 -24.36
CA LYS A 79 12.26 8.41 -25.10
C LYS A 79 10.76 8.34 -24.79
N VAL A 80 10.30 9.31 -24.02
CA VAL A 80 8.91 9.36 -23.51
C VAL A 80 8.00 9.96 -24.56
N LYS A 81 6.85 9.28 -24.80
CA LYS A 81 5.75 9.75 -25.65
C LYS A 81 4.64 10.36 -24.80
N ALA A 82 4.28 9.72 -23.68
CA ALA A 82 3.24 10.19 -22.77
C ALA A 82 3.52 9.69 -21.34
N ILE A 83 3.03 10.44 -20.36
CA ILE A 83 3.07 10.08 -18.95
C ILE A 83 1.63 10.20 -18.44
N ASN A 84 1.11 9.11 -17.90
CA ASN A 84 -0.20 9.07 -17.27
C ASN A 84 -0.02 8.79 -15.78
N ARG A 85 -0.68 9.57 -14.91
CA ARG A 85 -0.79 9.25 -13.48
C ARG A 85 -1.91 8.22 -13.31
N ALA A 86 -1.58 7.06 -12.75
CA ALA A 86 -2.57 6.05 -12.40
C ALA A 86 -3.21 6.45 -11.05
N LYS A 87 -4.42 7.03 -11.11
CA LYS A 87 -5.11 7.50 -9.88
C LYS A 87 -5.86 6.37 -9.19
N GLY A 88 -6.55 5.52 -9.93
CA GLY A 88 -7.38 4.45 -9.39
C GLY A 88 -7.15 3.12 -10.10
N LEU A 89 -7.39 2.02 -9.38
CA LEU A 89 -7.30 0.66 -9.94
C LEU A 89 -8.32 0.45 -11.06
N SER A 90 -9.45 1.14 -11.03
CA SER A 90 -10.50 1.06 -12.04
C SER A 90 -10.11 1.66 -13.40
N GLU A 91 -9.06 2.48 -13.46
CA GLU A 91 -8.54 3.08 -14.69
C GLU A 91 -7.53 2.17 -15.40
N GLN A 92 -7.12 1.06 -14.76
CA GLN A 92 -6.17 0.11 -15.30
C GLN A 92 -6.87 -0.99 -16.09
N SER A 93 -6.27 -1.42 -17.20
CA SER A 93 -6.76 -2.59 -17.93
C SER A 93 -6.51 -3.88 -17.15
N SER A 94 -7.18 -4.96 -17.56
CA SER A 94 -7.00 -6.29 -16.95
C SER A 94 -5.55 -6.76 -17.02
N GLU A 95 -4.87 -6.49 -18.13
CA GLU A 95 -3.47 -6.84 -18.36
C GLU A 95 -2.53 -6.02 -17.47
N GLU A 96 -2.87 -4.74 -17.24
CA GLU A 96 -2.11 -3.86 -16.32
C GLU A 96 -2.28 -4.33 -14.88
N LEU A 97 -3.50 -4.65 -14.45
CA LEU A 97 -3.78 -5.19 -13.12
C LEU A 97 -3.07 -6.54 -12.90
N GLU A 98 -3.08 -7.42 -13.91
CA GLU A 98 -2.33 -8.67 -13.83
C GLU A 98 -0.85 -8.38 -13.57
N LEU A 99 -0.23 -7.56 -14.42
CA LEU A 99 1.20 -7.28 -14.37
C LEU A 99 1.63 -6.59 -13.07
N THR A 100 0.84 -5.63 -12.58
CA THR A 100 1.22 -4.75 -11.48
C THR A 100 0.81 -5.25 -10.10
N LEU A 101 -0.30 -5.99 -9.99
CA LEU A 101 -0.88 -6.38 -8.71
C LEU A 101 -1.04 -7.89 -8.52
N LEU A 102 -1.38 -8.64 -9.58
CA LEU A 102 -1.78 -10.03 -9.42
C LEU A 102 -0.63 -11.01 -9.68
N ASN A 103 0.22 -10.75 -10.67
CA ASN A 103 1.28 -11.66 -11.05
C ASN A 103 2.39 -11.70 -9.99
N PRO A 104 2.65 -12.85 -9.35
CA PRO A 104 3.67 -12.97 -8.31
C PRO A 104 5.10 -12.62 -8.75
N ALA A 105 5.38 -12.72 -10.06
CA ALA A 105 6.71 -12.45 -10.60
C ALA A 105 7.00 -10.95 -10.78
N THR A 106 5.95 -10.12 -10.89
CA THR A 106 6.10 -8.70 -11.26
C THR A 106 5.49 -7.74 -10.26
N ARG A 107 4.47 -8.20 -9.48
CA ARG A 107 3.83 -7.36 -8.47
C ARG A 107 4.79 -6.94 -7.37
N LYS A 108 4.58 -5.75 -6.84
CA LYS A 108 5.25 -5.25 -5.65
C LYS A 108 4.30 -5.36 -4.45
N ILE A 109 4.73 -6.06 -3.41
CA ILE A 109 4.00 -6.17 -2.14
C ILE A 109 4.94 -5.88 -0.98
N VAL A 110 4.40 -5.26 0.07
CA VAL A 110 5.10 -5.01 1.33
C VAL A 110 4.43 -5.84 2.41
N GLU A 111 5.23 -6.56 3.18
CA GLU A 111 4.77 -7.29 4.35
C GLU A 111 4.47 -6.32 5.48
N ILE A 112 3.29 -6.47 6.09
CA ILE A 112 2.90 -5.75 7.30
C ILE A 112 3.23 -6.66 8.47
N ASN A 113 4.45 -6.53 8.96
CA ASN A 113 4.96 -7.33 10.06
C ASN A 113 4.94 -6.53 11.37
N VAL A 114 4.51 -7.18 12.44
CA VAL A 114 4.53 -6.64 13.80
C VAL A 114 5.28 -7.64 14.65
N ASN A 115 6.32 -7.20 15.36
CA ASN A 115 7.00 -8.06 16.32
C ASN A 115 6.11 -8.32 17.54
N VAL A 116 6.14 -9.51 18.09
CA VAL A 116 5.33 -9.86 19.28
C VAL A 116 5.64 -8.93 20.46
N SER A 117 6.89 -8.46 20.59
CA SER A 117 7.28 -7.47 21.61
C SER A 117 6.65 -6.08 21.42
N GLU A 118 6.14 -5.78 20.23
CA GLU A 118 5.52 -4.50 19.87
C GLU A 118 3.99 -4.60 19.80
N GLN A 119 3.42 -5.75 20.17
CA GLN A 119 1.99 -6.02 20.07
C GLN A 119 1.15 -4.94 20.76
N ASP A 120 1.48 -4.60 21.98
CA ASP A 120 0.72 -3.60 22.76
C ASP A 120 0.87 -2.21 22.17
N THR A 121 2.07 -1.85 21.71
CA THR A 121 2.33 -0.56 21.04
C THR A 121 1.53 -0.43 19.76
N PHE A 122 1.52 -1.47 18.92
CA PHE A 122 0.75 -1.49 17.68
C PHE A 122 -0.76 -1.49 17.95
N GLY A 123 -1.24 -2.25 18.93
CA GLY A 123 -2.65 -2.29 19.33
C GLY A 123 -3.13 -0.93 19.87
N ASN A 124 -2.32 -0.25 20.67
CA ASN A 124 -2.62 1.09 21.16
C ASN A 124 -2.66 2.09 20.00
N LEU A 125 -1.68 2.06 19.10
CA LEU A 125 -1.65 2.91 17.90
C LEU A 125 -2.93 2.73 17.04
N MET A 126 -3.34 1.48 16.82
CA MET A 126 -4.58 1.20 16.09
C MET A 126 -5.81 1.74 16.81
N THR A 127 -5.83 1.67 18.15
CA THR A 127 -6.91 2.23 18.97
C THR A 127 -6.93 3.76 18.92
N ASP A 128 -5.78 4.39 19.00
CA ASP A 128 -5.64 5.86 18.94
C ASP A 128 -6.07 6.41 17.57
N LEU A 129 -5.65 5.76 16.49
CA LEU A 129 -5.94 6.23 15.14
C LEU A 129 -7.38 5.90 14.66
N TYR A 130 -7.92 4.74 15.05
CA TYR A 130 -9.18 4.22 14.52
C TYR A 130 -10.26 4.00 15.57
N GLY A 131 -9.97 4.28 16.85
CA GLY A 131 -10.93 4.20 17.94
C GLY A 131 -12.02 5.29 17.86
N LYS A 132 -12.98 5.22 18.79
CA LYS A 132 -14.10 6.17 18.84
C LYS A 132 -13.69 7.57 19.30
N SER A 133 -12.69 7.66 20.18
CA SER A 133 -12.16 8.95 20.67
C SER A 133 -11.41 9.69 19.56
N VAL A 134 -11.64 10.99 19.48
CA VAL A 134 -11.01 11.87 18.48
C VAL A 134 -9.69 12.42 19.00
N GLU A 135 -9.60 12.70 20.29
CA GLU A 135 -8.48 13.36 20.96
C GLU A 135 -7.13 12.66 20.72
N PRO A 136 -6.99 11.33 20.93
CA PRO A 136 -5.70 10.64 20.69
C PRO A 136 -5.24 10.75 19.24
N ARG A 137 -6.20 10.73 18.30
CA ARG A 137 -5.92 10.89 16.86
C ARG A 137 -5.40 12.28 16.54
N VAL A 138 -6.00 13.33 17.11
CA VAL A 138 -5.55 14.71 16.95
C VAL A 138 -4.15 14.89 17.53
N GLU A 139 -3.88 14.37 18.72
CA GLU A 139 -2.56 14.42 19.36
C GLU A 139 -1.50 13.72 18.49
N TYR A 140 -1.83 12.54 17.96
CA TYR A 140 -0.93 11.81 17.07
C TYR A 140 -0.60 12.61 15.80
N ILE A 141 -1.63 13.17 15.12
CA ILE A 141 -1.45 13.97 13.91
C ILE A 141 -0.60 15.21 14.20
N MET A 142 -0.88 15.93 15.30
CA MET A 142 -0.11 17.13 15.66
C MET A 142 1.36 16.80 15.95
N LYS A 143 1.62 15.70 16.64
CA LYS A 143 2.97 15.24 16.96
C LYS A 143 3.80 14.86 15.74
N HIS A 144 3.17 14.30 14.70
CA HIS A 144 3.85 13.78 13.49
C HIS A 144 3.60 14.66 12.26
N SER A 145 3.07 15.87 12.43
CA SER A 145 2.72 16.75 11.30
C SER A 145 3.92 17.17 10.45
N GLU A 146 5.11 17.27 11.06
CA GLU A 146 6.34 17.64 10.37
C GLU A 146 6.97 16.48 9.57
N GLU A 147 6.55 15.23 9.85
CA GLU A 147 7.06 14.03 9.18
C GLU A 147 6.30 13.73 7.87
N THR A 148 5.22 14.46 7.61
CA THR A 148 4.33 14.20 6.49
C THR A 148 4.84 14.91 5.23
N GLU A 149 5.27 14.14 4.23
CA GLU A 149 5.41 14.66 2.86
C GLU A 149 4.01 14.92 2.30
N TYR A 150 3.64 16.18 2.14
CA TYR A 150 2.39 16.56 1.48
C TYR A 150 2.51 16.21 -0.01
N ASP A 151 1.61 15.36 -0.51
CA ASP A 151 1.35 15.25 -1.95
C ASP A 151 0.73 16.60 -2.39
N CYS A 152 1.58 17.54 -2.77
CA CYS A 152 1.13 18.75 -3.44
C CYS A 152 0.60 18.33 -4.82
N GLU A 153 -0.72 18.40 -5.02
CA GLU A 153 -1.37 18.22 -6.32
C GLU A 153 -0.95 19.28 -7.34
#